data_eeb9bfda251285e8ee57e0f905505786
#
_entry.id   eeb9bfda251285e8ee57e0f905505786
#
_cell.length_a   1.000
_cell.length_b   1.000
_cell.length_c   1.000
_cell.angle_alpha   90.00
_cell.angle_beta   90.00
_cell.angle_gamma   90.00
#
_symmetry.space_group_name_H-M   'P 1'
#
loop_
_entity.id
_entity.type
_entity.pdbx_description
1 polymer ?
#
loop_
_entity_poly.entity_id
_entity_poly.type
_entity_poly.pdbx_seq_one_letter_code
_entity_poly.pdbx_strand_id
1 'polypeptide(L)'
;IYTEYKKGTDEYNQIEEMAVTERDADSAEVAGPNAQLKPPIEVDFDKLKSVNEDVVGWIYVDALPDISYPIVKGKDNQTYLHQTYEKNYNFAGTIFVDYENSGDFSDCNTLVYGHNMKNGSMFGHLKKFREDDKLYKQDKYFWILTPERNYRYEIISAYTTGVNSDTYTLFKGPGEEFEKYLETIKGYSEIQTDDTDLTIKDKIVTLSTCTGNESTRFVVQGKRVDAEDADGAAANTGSTAD
;
A
#
# COMPACT_ATOMS: atom_id res chain seq x y z
N ILE A 1 16.27 20.13 -11.62
CA ILE A 1 16.05 18.70 -11.27
C ILE A 1 16.29 18.48 -9.78
N TYR A 2 17.46 18.73 -9.23
CA TYR A 2 17.76 18.54 -7.80
C TYR A 2 16.78 19.30 -6.86
N THR A 3 16.46 20.54 -7.20
CA THR A 3 15.52 21.38 -6.44
C THR A 3 14.11 20.79 -6.40
N GLU A 4 13.64 20.15 -7.49
CA GLU A 4 12.32 19.55 -7.56
C GLU A 4 12.24 18.25 -6.73
N TYR A 5 13.29 17.42 -6.75
CA TYR A 5 13.37 16.25 -5.87
C TYR A 5 13.30 16.65 -4.40
N LYS A 6 14.06 17.70 -4.04
CA LYS A 6 14.09 18.22 -2.67
C LYS A 6 12.72 18.73 -2.23
N LYS A 7 12.03 19.50 -3.06
CA LYS A 7 10.68 20.02 -2.75
C LYS A 7 9.69 18.88 -2.48
N GLY A 8 9.68 17.85 -3.31
CA GLY A 8 8.81 16.69 -3.11
C GLY A 8 9.12 15.94 -1.81
N THR A 9 10.39 15.70 -1.53
CA THR A 9 10.83 15.06 -0.29
C THR A 9 10.47 15.90 0.95
N ASP A 10 10.73 17.20 0.90
CA ASP A 10 10.41 18.10 2.01
C ASP A 10 8.89 18.15 2.28
N GLU A 11 8.06 18.18 1.24
CA GLU A 11 6.59 18.15 1.39
C GLU A 11 6.13 16.87 2.09
N TYR A 12 6.58 15.69 1.65
CA TYR A 12 6.19 14.42 2.26
C TYR A 12 6.72 14.25 3.68
N ASN A 13 7.92 14.75 3.98
CA ASN A 13 8.42 14.79 5.35
C ASN A 13 7.54 15.65 6.26
N GLN A 14 7.11 16.82 5.79
CA GLN A 14 6.21 17.70 6.54
C GLN A 14 4.83 17.06 6.77
N ILE A 15 4.29 16.36 5.77
CA ILE A 15 3.02 15.63 5.91
C ILE A 15 3.16 14.51 6.94
N GLU A 16 4.24 13.76 6.92
CA GLU A 16 4.51 12.70 7.90
C GLU A 16 4.65 13.28 9.31
N GLU A 17 5.43 14.34 9.50
CA GLU A 17 5.56 15.03 10.79
C GLU A 17 4.21 15.55 11.33
N MET A 18 3.33 16.01 10.43
CA MET A 18 2.01 16.54 10.80
C MET A 18 1.04 15.44 11.23
N ALA A 19 1.03 14.30 10.54
CA ALA A 19 -0.07 13.34 10.59
C ALA A 19 0.31 11.99 11.19
N VAL A 20 1.60 11.67 11.33
CA VAL A 20 2.08 10.35 11.76
C VAL A 20 2.78 10.43 13.10
N THR A 21 2.42 9.51 13.99
CA THR A 21 3.09 9.28 15.28
C THR A 21 3.61 7.86 15.32
N GLU A 22 4.86 7.68 15.72
CA GLU A 22 5.41 6.35 15.98
C GLU A 22 4.75 5.75 17.22
N ARG A 23 4.42 4.45 17.15
CA ARG A 23 3.89 3.70 18.29
C ARG A 23 5.05 3.12 19.07
N ASP A 24 5.05 3.29 20.39
CA ASP A 24 6.05 2.67 21.27
C ASP A 24 6.03 1.14 21.13
N ALA A 25 7.22 0.52 21.07
CA ALA A 25 7.37 -0.93 20.94
C ALA A 25 6.65 -1.71 22.06
N ASP A 26 6.59 -1.17 23.26
CA ASP A 26 5.89 -1.76 24.42
C ASP A 26 4.35 -1.73 24.26
N SER A 27 3.82 -0.85 23.44
CA SER A 27 2.37 -0.78 23.15
C SER A 27 1.94 -1.69 21.98
N ALA A 28 2.89 -2.20 21.21
CA ALA A 28 2.64 -3.16 20.12
C ALA A 28 2.40 -4.59 20.63
N GLU A 29 2.84 -4.92 21.85
CA GLU A 29 2.57 -6.19 22.51
C GLU A 29 1.42 -6.06 23.50
N VAL A 30 0.19 -6.18 23.04
CA VAL A 30 -0.91 -6.55 23.93
C VAL A 30 -0.76 -8.04 24.22
N ALA A 31 -0.15 -8.38 25.35
CA ALA A 31 0.05 -9.74 25.78
C ALA A 31 -1.30 -10.42 26.05
N GLY A 32 -1.62 -11.46 25.30
CA GLY A 32 -2.81 -12.30 25.51
C GLY A 32 -3.19 -13.12 24.28
N PRO A 33 -3.99 -14.18 24.43
CA PRO A 33 -4.37 -15.04 23.30
C PRO A 33 -5.23 -14.36 22.24
N ASN A 34 -5.67 -13.11 22.48
CA ASN A 34 -6.42 -12.27 21.54
C ASN A 34 -5.70 -10.95 21.24
N ALA A 35 -4.38 -10.89 21.44
CA ALA A 35 -3.60 -9.71 21.13
C ALA A 35 -3.65 -9.42 19.62
N GLN A 36 -4.34 -8.36 19.23
CA GLN A 36 -4.30 -7.86 17.86
C GLN A 36 -2.97 -7.16 17.64
N LEU A 37 -2.26 -7.55 16.59
CA LEU A 37 -1.04 -6.87 16.19
C LEU A 37 -1.40 -5.49 15.64
N LYS A 38 -0.86 -4.44 16.26
CA LYS A 38 -1.08 -3.05 15.82
C LYS A 38 0.04 -2.61 14.87
N PRO A 39 -0.26 -1.69 13.92
CA PRO A 39 0.78 -1.11 13.08
C PRO A 39 1.79 -0.31 13.91
N PRO A 40 3.05 -0.19 13.43
CA PRO A 40 4.10 0.53 14.16
C PRO A 40 3.90 2.05 14.21
N ILE A 41 2.92 2.57 13.47
CA ILE A 41 2.58 3.99 13.39
C ILE A 41 1.09 4.20 13.59
N GLU A 42 0.73 5.40 14.03
CA GLU A 42 -0.64 5.92 14.07
C GLU A 42 -0.74 7.08 13.08
N VAL A 43 -1.84 7.15 12.34
CA VAL A 43 -2.09 8.17 11.32
C VAL A 43 -3.34 8.98 11.66
N ASP A 44 -3.19 10.29 11.72
CA ASP A 44 -4.30 11.23 11.91
C ASP A 44 -4.93 11.58 10.55
N PHE A 45 -5.97 10.85 10.18
CA PHE A 45 -6.68 11.06 8.92
C PHE A 45 -7.51 12.34 8.88
N ASP A 46 -7.91 12.89 10.01
CA ASP A 46 -8.61 14.18 10.04
C ASP A 46 -7.68 15.31 9.59
N LYS A 47 -6.44 15.29 10.05
CA LYS A 47 -5.40 16.21 9.57
C LYS A 47 -5.11 16.02 8.09
N LEU A 48 -4.97 14.78 7.63
CA LEU A 48 -4.75 14.48 6.21
C LEU A 48 -5.90 14.96 5.33
N LYS A 49 -7.15 14.71 5.73
CA LYS A 49 -8.36 15.15 5.01
C LYS A 49 -8.47 16.67 4.93
N SER A 50 -7.98 17.39 5.96
CA SER A 50 -7.97 18.85 5.94
C SER A 50 -7.07 19.44 4.86
N VAL A 51 -6.06 18.69 4.42
CA VAL A 51 -5.14 19.07 3.34
C VAL A 51 -5.62 18.58 1.98
N ASN A 52 -6.08 17.32 1.89
CA ASN A 52 -6.58 16.72 0.66
C ASN A 52 -7.65 15.67 0.96
N GLU A 53 -8.88 15.95 0.55
CA GLU A 53 -10.04 15.07 0.76
C GLU A 53 -9.96 13.74 0.00
N ASP A 54 -9.10 13.65 -1.02
CA ASP A 54 -8.90 12.44 -1.82
C ASP A 54 -8.14 11.33 -1.08
N VAL A 55 -7.65 11.59 0.14
CA VAL A 55 -6.94 10.59 0.94
C VAL A 55 -7.84 9.39 1.25
N VAL A 56 -7.32 8.19 0.98
CA VAL A 56 -8.00 6.92 1.25
C VAL A 56 -7.21 6.02 2.19
N GLY A 57 -5.93 6.30 2.40
CA GLY A 57 -5.10 5.47 3.25
C GLY A 57 -3.69 6.02 3.43
N TRP A 58 -2.89 5.22 4.13
CA TRP A 58 -1.46 5.43 4.34
C TRP A 58 -0.75 4.08 4.18
N ILE A 59 0.29 4.01 3.34
CA ILE A 59 1.12 2.81 3.21
C ILE A 59 2.35 2.90 4.11
N TYR A 60 2.68 1.79 4.76
CA TYR A 60 3.91 1.60 5.51
C TYR A 60 4.48 0.21 5.23
N VAL A 61 5.74 0.14 4.78
CA VAL A 61 6.41 -1.13 4.47
C VAL A 61 7.44 -1.44 5.56
N ASP A 62 7.21 -2.51 6.33
CA ASP A 62 8.02 -2.82 7.51
C ASP A 62 9.52 -2.99 7.22
N ALA A 63 9.87 -3.71 6.14
CA ALA A 63 11.26 -3.91 5.74
C ALA A 63 11.89 -2.68 5.05
N LEU A 64 11.07 -1.74 4.61
CA LEU A 64 11.46 -0.51 3.91
C LEU A 64 10.74 0.69 4.54
N PRO A 65 11.08 1.08 5.79
CA PRO A 65 10.34 2.10 6.54
C PRO A 65 10.37 3.49 5.90
N ASP A 66 11.24 3.75 4.94
CA ASP A 66 11.20 4.95 4.10
C ASP A 66 9.97 5.00 3.18
N ILE A 67 9.34 3.86 2.91
CA ILE A 67 8.04 3.81 2.23
C ILE A 67 6.96 3.98 3.28
N SER A 68 6.64 5.24 3.53
CA SER A 68 5.63 5.73 4.47
C SER A 68 4.98 6.97 3.87
N TYR A 69 3.83 6.78 3.20
CA TYR A 69 3.19 7.80 2.38
C TYR A 69 1.67 7.77 2.46
N PRO A 70 1.01 8.95 2.33
CA PRO A 70 -0.43 8.98 2.12
C PRO A 70 -0.79 8.36 0.77
N ILE A 71 -1.95 7.72 0.72
CA ILE A 71 -2.53 7.15 -0.50
C ILE A 71 -3.78 7.95 -0.84
N VAL A 72 -3.90 8.38 -2.08
CA VAL A 72 -5.07 9.10 -2.59
C VAL A 72 -5.81 8.28 -3.64
N LYS A 73 -7.07 8.63 -3.90
CA LYS A 73 -7.83 8.17 -5.05
C LYS A 73 -8.41 9.37 -5.78
N GLY A 74 -7.94 9.59 -7.01
CA GLY A 74 -8.42 10.67 -7.87
C GLY A 74 -9.58 10.22 -8.76
N LYS A 75 -10.00 11.11 -9.63
CA LYS A 75 -11.03 10.86 -10.66
C LYS A 75 -10.52 10.06 -11.86
N ASP A 76 -9.22 9.94 -12.01
CA ASP A 76 -8.52 9.26 -13.10
C ASP A 76 -7.13 8.79 -12.63
N ASN A 77 -6.39 8.10 -13.50
CA ASN A 77 -5.03 7.64 -13.22
C ASN A 77 -3.95 8.62 -13.69
N GLN A 78 -4.30 9.85 -14.07
CA GLN A 78 -3.37 10.85 -14.60
C GLN A 78 -3.10 11.98 -13.61
N THR A 79 -4.10 12.39 -12.84
CA THR A 79 -4.04 13.54 -11.95
C THR A 79 -2.86 13.48 -10.99
N TYR A 80 -2.68 12.36 -10.30
CA TYR A 80 -1.63 12.21 -9.28
C TYR A 80 -0.29 11.68 -9.80
N LEU A 81 -0.14 11.48 -11.10
CA LEU A 81 1.17 11.13 -11.67
C LEU A 81 2.20 12.24 -11.45
N HIS A 82 1.79 13.49 -11.49
CA HIS A 82 2.66 14.66 -11.36
C HIS A 82 2.11 15.73 -10.41
N GLN A 83 1.21 15.33 -9.54
CA GLN A 83 0.63 16.18 -8.52
C GLN A 83 0.90 15.59 -7.15
N THR A 84 1.54 16.35 -6.26
CA THR A 84 1.79 15.93 -4.88
C THR A 84 0.49 15.90 -4.06
N TYR A 85 0.61 15.41 -2.84
CA TYR A 85 -0.51 15.37 -1.89
C TYR A 85 -1.14 16.75 -1.62
N GLU A 86 -0.32 17.80 -1.57
CA GLU A 86 -0.78 19.19 -1.43
C GLU A 86 -1.25 19.82 -2.76
N LYS A 87 -1.34 19.00 -3.83
CA LYS A 87 -1.77 19.41 -5.18
C LYS A 87 -0.81 20.36 -5.90
N ASN A 88 0.47 20.31 -5.56
CA ASN A 88 1.53 20.99 -6.27
C ASN A 88 2.07 20.13 -7.42
N TYR A 89 2.44 20.77 -8.55
CA TYR A 89 3.10 20.02 -9.62
C TYR A 89 4.50 19.57 -9.18
N ASN A 90 4.76 18.27 -9.27
CA ASN A 90 6.07 17.67 -8.96
C ASN A 90 6.18 16.28 -9.61
N PHE A 91 7.39 15.92 -10.06
CA PHE A 91 7.66 14.63 -10.67
C PHE A 91 7.43 13.43 -9.73
N ALA A 92 7.48 13.65 -8.42
CA ALA A 92 7.21 12.60 -7.44
C ALA A 92 5.75 12.13 -7.47
N GLY A 93 4.83 13.01 -7.84
CA GLY A 93 3.40 12.70 -7.77
C GLY A 93 2.96 12.32 -6.36
N THR A 94 1.91 11.52 -6.27
CA THR A 94 1.41 10.92 -5.02
C THR A 94 1.22 9.43 -5.23
N ILE A 95 1.31 8.63 -4.17
CA ILE A 95 0.88 7.23 -4.20
C ILE A 95 -0.65 7.22 -4.34
N PHE A 96 -1.17 6.52 -5.35
CA PHE A 96 -2.61 6.53 -5.62
C PHE A 96 -3.17 5.16 -5.98
N VAL A 97 -4.43 4.97 -5.62
CA VAL A 97 -5.22 3.79 -5.99
C VAL A 97 -5.79 4.00 -7.40
N ASP A 98 -5.85 2.93 -8.20
CA ASP A 98 -6.51 2.95 -9.50
C ASP A 98 -7.93 3.50 -9.38
N TYR A 99 -8.31 4.41 -10.28
CA TYR A 99 -9.60 5.11 -10.21
C TYR A 99 -10.80 4.15 -10.35
N GLU A 100 -10.61 2.98 -10.97
CA GLU A 100 -11.63 1.95 -11.09
C GLU A 100 -11.80 1.07 -9.83
N ASN A 101 -10.82 1.09 -8.93
CA ASN A 101 -10.96 0.45 -7.63
C ASN A 101 -11.90 1.24 -6.71
N SER A 102 -12.51 0.55 -5.74
CA SER A 102 -13.46 1.17 -4.80
C SER A 102 -12.85 2.19 -3.84
N GLY A 103 -11.55 2.09 -3.58
CA GLY A 103 -10.81 2.99 -2.69
C GLY A 103 -10.88 2.61 -1.20
N ASP A 104 -11.66 1.62 -0.83
CA ASP A 104 -11.76 1.05 0.53
C ASP A 104 -10.99 -0.26 0.71
N PHE A 105 -10.24 -0.69 -0.32
CA PHE A 105 -9.48 -1.94 -0.36
C PHE A 105 -10.33 -3.21 -0.25
N SER A 106 -11.61 -3.13 -0.55
CA SER A 106 -12.53 -4.28 -0.54
C SER A 106 -12.51 -5.12 -1.81
N ASP A 107 -11.91 -4.62 -2.89
CA ASP A 107 -11.81 -5.33 -4.17
C ASP A 107 -10.92 -6.58 -4.08
N CYS A 108 -11.12 -7.54 -4.97
CA CYS A 108 -10.25 -8.71 -5.07
C CYS A 108 -8.78 -8.33 -5.30
N ASN A 109 -8.54 -7.35 -6.17
CA ASN A 109 -7.22 -6.79 -6.49
C ASN A 109 -7.29 -5.27 -6.51
N THR A 110 -6.65 -4.63 -5.54
CA THR A 110 -6.52 -3.18 -5.50
C THR A 110 -5.14 -2.78 -6.02
N LEU A 111 -5.12 -1.98 -7.07
CA LEU A 111 -3.90 -1.49 -7.71
C LEU A 111 -3.47 -0.17 -7.06
N VAL A 112 -2.23 -0.11 -6.61
CA VAL A 112 -1.64 1.07 -5.97
C VAL A 112 -0.37 1.45 -6.73
N TYR A 113 -0.33 2.67 -7.26
CA TYR A 113 0.75 3.17 -8.10
C TYR A 113 1.63 4.17 -7.37
N GLY A 114 2.93 4.12 -7.65
CA GLY A 114 3.89 5.10 -7.16
C GLY A 114 5.12 5.19 -8.07
N HIS A 115 5.71 6.37 -8.16
CA HIS A 115 6.90 6.58 -8.98
C HIS A 115 8.14 5.86 -8.43
N ASN A 116 9.01 5.45 -9.35
CA ASN A 116 10.36 4.99 -9.06
C ASN A 116 11.32 6.18 -9.16
N MET A 117 11.45 6.92 -8.07
CA MET A 117 12.32 8.10 -8.04
C MET A 117 13.79 7.70 -7.92
N LYS A 118 14.68 8.41 -8.63
CA LYS A 118 16.13 8.13 -8.61
C LYS A 118 16.78 8.30 -7.23
N ASN A 119 16.20 9.15 -6.37
CA ASN A 119 16.64 9.30 -4.98
C ASN A 119 16.07 8.23 -4.05
N GLY A 120 15.33 7.25 -4.57
CA GLY A 120 14.72 6.17 -3.82
C GLY A 120 13.36 6.49 -3.18
N SER A 121 12.90 7.74 -3.24
CA SER A 121 11.61 8.13 -2.70
C SER A 121 10.43 7.51 -3.46
N MET A 122 9.25 7.67 -2.92
CA MET A 122 8.01 7.05 -3.38
C MET A 122 8.13 5.52 -3.38
N PHE A 123 7.96 4.85 -4.51
CA PHE A 123 8.17 3.39 -4.64
C PHE A 123 9.55 3.02 -5.18
N GLY A 124 10.50 3.97 -5.20
CA GLY A 124 11.84 3.72 -5.73
C GLY A 124 12.60 2.58 -5.06
N HIS A 125 12.36 2.36 -3.77
CA HIS A 125 13.02 1.28 -3.02
C HIS A 125 12.30 -0.07 -3.07
N LEU A 126 11.10 -0.20 -3.66
CA LEU A 126 10.42 -1.50 -3.76
C LEU A 126 11.29 -2.58 -4.45
N LYS A 127 12.07 -2.19 -5.44
CA LYS A 127 13.00 -3.09 -6.15
C LYS A 127 14.02 -3.78 -5.25
N LYS A 128 14.28 -3.24 -4.05
CA LYS A 128 15.19 -3.86 -3.07
C LYS A 128 14.74 -5.25 -2.66
N PHE A 129 13.45 -5.57 -2.70
CA PHE A 129 12.97 -6.94 -2.46
C PHE A 129 13.53 -7.94 -3.48
N ARG A 130 13.79 -7.52 -4.71
CA ARG A 130 14.45 -8.36 -5.73
C ARG A 130 15.97 -8.33 -5.62
N GLU A 131 16.56 -7.20 -5.24
CA GLU A 131 18.00 -6.98 -5.19
C GLU A 131 18.65 -7.58 -3.93
N ASP A 132 17.89 -7.71 -2.83
CA ASP A 132 18.35 -8.26 -1.55
C ASP A 132 17.40 -9.36 -1.07
N ASP A 133 17.84 -10.61 -1.19
CA ASP A 133 17.07 -11.80 -0.81
C ASP A 133 16.85 -11.92 0.71
N LYS A 134 17.59 -11.16 1.52
CA LYS A 134 17.42 -11.13 2.97
C LYS A 134 16.27 -10.23 3.41
N LEU A 135 15.90 -9.24 2.58
CA LEU A 135 14.92 -8.24 2.95
C LEU A 135 13.55 -8.85 3.25
N TYR A 136 13.08 -9.74 2.37
CA TYR A 136 11.83 -10.48 2.58
C TYR A 136 11.86 -11.33 3.86
N LYS A 137 13.00 -11.98 4.14
CA LYS A 137 13.18 -12.80 5.34
C LYS A 137 13.22 -11.98 6.63
N GLN A 138 13.67 -10.72 6.54
CA GLN A 138 13.71 -9.80 7.66
C GLN A 138 12.30 -9.36 8.04
N ASP A 139 11.49 -8.93 7.07
CA ASP A 139 10.08 -8.63 7.24
C ASP A 139 9.33 -8.69 5.90
N LYS A 140 8.29 -9.51 5.86
CA LYS A 140 7.50 -9.78 4.65
C LYS A 140 6.15 -9.06 4.62
N TYR A 141 5.93 -8.11 5.51
CA TYR A 141 4.64 -7.45 5.65
C TYR A 141 4.67 -5.99 5.26
N PHE A 142 3.52 -5.48 4.86
CA PHE A 142 3.26 -4.06 4.79
C PHE A 142 1.85 -3.75 5.31
N TRP A 143 1.66 -2.51 5.71
CA TRP A 143 0.41 -2.01 6.22
C TRP A 143 -0.23 -1.02 5.26
N ILE A 144 -1.55 -1.07 5.16
CA ILE A 144 -2.37 0.01 4.65
C ILE A 144 -3.35 0.41 5.75
N LEU A 145 -3.11 1.58 6.31
CA LEU A 145 -3.97 2.19 7.31
C LEU A 145 -5.03 3.00 6.56
N THR A 146 -6.27 2.92 7.01
CA THR A 146 -7.38 3.72 6.49
C THR A 146 -8.09 4.45 7.62
N PRO A 147 -8.96 5.42 7.33
CA PRO A 147 -9.72 6.10 8.39
C PRO A 147 -10.53 5.17 9.30
N GLU A 148 -10.91 3.99 8.81
CA GLU A 148 -11.81 3.05 9.50
C GLU A 148 -11.13 1.77 9.93
N ARG A 149 -10.14 1.28 9.15
CA ARG A 149 -9.49 -0.01 9.36
C ARG A 149 -8.00 0.07 9.11
N ASN A 150 -7.22 -0.71 9.87
CA ASN A 150 -5.82 -0.99 9.60
C ASN A 150 -5.69 -2.37 8.97
N TYR A 151 -5.13 -2.44 7.78
CA TYR A 151 -4.95 -3.68 7.04
C TYR A 151 -3.48 -4.07 6.99
N ARG A 152 -3.19 -5.32 7.33
CA ARG A 152 -1.85 -5.91 7.19
C ARG A 152 -1.84 -6.89 6.03
N TYR A 153 -0.80 -6.80 5.21
CA TYR A 153 -0.62 -7.63 4.02
C TYR A 153 0.70 -8.40 4.10
N GLU A 154 0.65 -9.69 3.77
CA GLU A 154 1.82 -10.53 3.58
C GLU A 154 2.22 -10.52 2.11
N ILE A 155 3.49 -10.21 1.82
CA ILE A 155 4.03 -10.26 0.46
C ILE A 155 4.05 -11.71 -0.03
N ILE A 156 3.37 -11.97 -1.13
CA ILE A 156 3.22 -13.30 -1.74
C ILE A 156 3.91 -13.42 -3.09
N SER A 157 4.26 -12.30 -3.72
CA SER A 157 4.87 -12.27 -5.05
C SER A 157 5.52 -10.92 -5.31
N ALA A 158 6.66 -10.91 -6.00
CA ALA A 158 7.30 -9.70 -6.51
C ALA A 158 8.01 -10.01 -7.81
N TYR A 159 7.75 -9.24 -8.86
CA TYR A 159 8.24 -9.49 -10.21
C TYR A 159 8.15 -8.28 -11.14
N THR A 160 8.88 -8.35 -12.26
CA THR A 160 8.75 -7.40 -13.36
C THR A 160 7.71 -7.90 -14.35
N THR A 161 6.84 -7.01 -14.81
CA THR A 161 5.75 -7.33 -15.74
C THR A 161 5.55 -6.22 -16.76
N GLY A 162 4.88 -6.52 -17.86
CA GLY A 162 4.49 -5.54 -18.86
C GLY A 162 3.33 -4.65 -18.39
N VAL A 163 3.25 -3.43 -18.89
CA VAL A 163 2.20 -2.46 -18.55
C VAL A 163 0.78 -2.92 -18.89
N ASN A 164 0.65 -3.86 -19.81
CA ASN A 164 -0.64 -4.42 -20.25
C ASN A 164 -0.83 -5.89 -19.82
N SER A 165 -0.09 -6.35 -18.81
CA SER A 165 -0.17 -7.74 -18.36
C SER A 165 -1.45 -7.99 -17.56
N ASP A 166 -1.76 -9.29 -17.40
CA ASP A 166 -2.88 -9.77 -16.58
C ASP A 166 -2.75 -9.44 -15.08
N THR A 167 -1.55 -9.05 -14.64
CA THR A 167 -1.28 -8.54 -13.28
C THR A 167 -2.24 -7.43 -12.87
N TYR A 168 -2.66 -6.59 -13.83
CA TYR A 168 -3.53 -5.43 -13.61
C TYR A 168 -5.02 -5.73 -13.80
N THR A 169 -5.41 -6.99 -13.82
CA THR A 169 -6.81 -7.39 -13.94
C THR A 169 -7.61 -6.91 -12.72
N LEU A 170 -8.73 -6.26 -12.99
CA LEU A 170 -9.75 -5.93 -12.00
C LEU A 170 -10.89 -6.94 -12.09
N PHE A 171 -11.31 -7.45 -10.93
CA PHE A 171 -12.35 -8.46 -10.84
C PHE A 171 -13.66 -7.85 -10.34
N LYS A 172 -14.78 -8.26 -10.92
CA LYS A 172 -16.11 -7.85 -10.44
C LYS A 172 -16.47 -8.46 -9.07
N GLY A 173 -15.81 -9.56 -8.71
CA GLY A 173 -16.00 -10.26 -7.47
C GLY A 173 -15.17 -11.55 -7.42
N PRO A 174 -15.22 -12.27 -6.31
CA PRO A 174 -14.55 -13.57 -6.16
C PRO A 174 -15.18 -14.60 -7.12
N GLY A 175 -14.33 -15.42 -7.72
CA GLY A 175 -14.76 -16.44 -8.66
C GLY A 175 -13.58 -17.18 -9.32
N GLU A 176 -13.88 -18.03 -10.30
CA GLU A 176 -12.89 -18.86 -10.99
C GLU A 176 -11.77 -18.04 -11.66
N GLU A 177 -12.10 -16.90 -12.25
CA GLU A 177 -11.08 -16.04 -12.87
C GLU A 177 -10.08 -15.51 -11.84
N PHE A 178 -10.58 -15.11 -10.67
CA PHE A 178 -9.72 -14.66 -9.59
C PHE A 178 -8.89 -15.81 -9.00
N GLU A 179 -9.45 -16.99 -8.88
CA GLU A 179 -8.71 -18.20 -8.43
C GLU A 179 -7.54 -18.50 -9.36
N LYS A 180 -7.75 -18.50 -10.67
CA LYS A 180 -6.69 -18.67 -11.67
C LYS A 180 -5.63 -17.56 -11.59
N TYR A 181 -6.07 -16.32 -11.38
CA TYR A 181 -5.18 -15.18 -11.19
C TYR A 181 -4.25 -15.38 -9.98
N LEU A 182 -4.77 -15.85 -8.84
CA LEU A 182 -3.97 -16.09 -7.65
C LEU A 182 -2.86 -17.13 -7.88
N GLU A 183 -3.17 -18.21 -8.59
CA GLU A 183 -2.15 -19.20 -8.99
C GLU A 183 -1.10 -18.60 -9.94
N THR A 184 -1.56 -17.81 -10.91
CA THR A 184 -0.70 -17.18 -11.91
C THR A 184 0.29 -16.22 -11.29
N ILE A 185 -0.14 -15.34 -10.40
CA ILE A 185 0.76 -14.34 -9.79
C ILE A 185 1.79 -14.94 -8.84
N LYS A 186 1.46 -16.05 -8.16
CA LYS A 186 2.46 -16.82 -7.40
C LYS A 186 3.55 -17.34 -8.31
N GLY A 187 3.19 -17.85 -9.49
CA GLY A 187 4.14 -18.36 -10.47
C GLY A 187 5.04 -17.30 -11.11
N TYR A 188 4.61 -16.04 -11.13
CA TYR A 188 5.39 -14.93 -11.70
C TYR A 188 6.52 -14.44 -10.78
N SER A 189 6.49 -14.80 -9.50
CA SER A 189 7.44 -14.24 -8.53
C SER A 189 8.89 -14.49 -8.90
N GLU A 190 9.69 -13.42 -8.92
CA GLU A 190 11.14 -13.45 -9.09
C GLU A 190 11.88 -13.56 -7.75
N ILE A 191 11.15 -13.51 -6.65
CA ILE A 191 11.68 -13.72 -5.31
C ILE A 191 11.10 -14.97 -4.69
N GLN A 192 11.84 -15.58 -3.79
CA GLN A 192 11.33 -16.69 -3.00
C GLN A 192 10.50 -16.17 -1.84
N THR A 193 9.23 -16.55 -1.80
CA THR A 193 8.28 -16.24 -0.75
C THR A 193 7.85 -17.50 -0.02
N ASP A 194 7.28 -17.34 1.18
CA ASP A 194 6.69 -18.46 1.90
C ASP A 194 5.50 -19.03 1.11
N ASP A 195 5.26 -20.33 1.25
CA ASP A 195 4.11 -20.97 0.64
C ASP A 195 2.85 -20.63 1.43
N THR A 196 2.15 -19.62 0.95
CA THR A 196 0.93 -19.11 1.56
C THR A 196 -0.28 -19.56 0.78
N ASP A 197 -1.24 -20.17 1.45
CA ASP A 197 -2.52 -20.54 0.86
C ASP A 197 -3.29 -19.30 0.41
N LEU A 198 -3.79 -19.35 -0.83
CA LEU A 198 -4.61 -18.30 -1.42
C LEU A 198 -5.99 -18.86 -1.77
N THR A 199 -7.02 -18.11 -1.44
CA THR A 199 -8.41 -18.45 -1.75
C THR A 199 -9.14 -17.29 -2.40
N ILE A 200 -10.25 -17.54 -3.04
CA ILE A 200 -11.09 -16.49 -3.66
C ILE A 200 -11.66 -15.47 -2.66
N LYS A 201 -11.56 -15.76 -1.36
CA LYS A 201 -11.97 -14.83 -0.29
C LYS A 201 -10.88 -13.81 0.05
N ASP A 202 -9.66 -14.04 -0.42
CA ASP A 202 -8.54 -13.16 -0.13
C ASP A 202 -8.67 -11.81 -0.85
N LYS A 203 -8.02 -10.80 -0.28
CA LYS A 203 -7.89 -9.47 -0.86
C LYS A 203 -6.43 -9.22 -1.16
N ILE A 204 -6.15 -8.90 -2.43
CA ILE A 204 -4.80 -8.63 -2.92
C ILE A 204 -4.63 -7.11 -3.10
N VAL A 205 -3.47 -6.62 -2.71
CA VAL A 205 -2.97 -5.29 -3.09
C VAL A 205 -1.76 -5.48 -3.98
N THR A 206 -1.78 -4.84 -5.13
CA THR A 206 -0.66 -4.79 -6.07
C THR A 206 -0.01 -3.43 -6.03
N LEU A 207 1.18 -3.34 -5.44
CA LEU A 207 2.02 -2.15 -5.47
C LEU A 207 2.80 -2.14 -6.77
N SER A 208 2.67 -1.09 -7.58
CA SER A 208 3.25 -1.01 -8.92
C SER A 208 4.11 0.24 -9.09
N THR A 209 5.32 0.06 -9.63
CA THR A 209 6.23 1.16 -9.93
C THR A 209 6.99 0.94 -11.25
N CYS A 210 7.48 2.03 -11.84
CA CYS A 210 8.27 1.98 -13.07
C CYS A 210 9.62 1.27 -12.85
N THR A 211 10.13 0.63 -13.90
CA THR A 211 11.47 -0.01 -13.88
C THR A 211 12.57 0.87 -14.48
N GLY A 212 12.21 2.04 -15.03
CA GLY A 212 13.09 2.84 -15.90
C GLY A 212 12.89 2.56 -17.39
N ASN A 213 12.09 1.53 -17.73
CA ASN A 213 11.61 1.22 -19.06
C ASN A 213 10.09 1.49 -19.10
N GLU A 214 9.64 2.25 -20.09
CA GLU A 214 8.23 2.66 -20.21
C GLU A 214 7.27 1.47 -20.39
N SER A 215 7.75 0.36 -20.96
CA SER A 215 6.93 -0.83 -21.24
C SER A 215 6.82 -1.81 -20.06
N THR A 216 7.59 -1.62 -19.00
CA THR A 216 7.64 -2.56 -17.88
C THR A 216 7.44 -1.86 -16.53
N ARG A 217 6.95 -2.65 -15.57
CA ARG A 217 6.71 -2.26 -14.18
C ARG A 217 7.30 -3.32 -13.25
N PHE A 218 7.74 -2.89 -12.09
CA PHE A 218 8.01 -3.80 -10.98
C PHE A 218 6.83 -3.78 -10.01
N VAL A 219 6.36 -4.96 -9.62
CA VAL A 219 5.23 -5.10 -8.70
C VAL A 219 5.60 -5.90 -7.46
N VAL A 220 5.02 -5.52 -6.34
CA VAL A 220 5.01 -6.27 -5.10
C VAL A 220 3.56 -6.50 -4.72
N GLN A 221 3.17 -7.76 -4.58
CA GLN A 221 1.79 -8.13 -4.30
C GLN A 221 1.68 -8.72 -2.89
N GLY A 222 0.69 -8.25 -2.15
CA GLY A 222 0.39 -8.69 -0.81
C GLY A 222 -1.02 -9.26 -0.68
N LYS A 223 -1.14 -10.31 0.15
CA LYS A 223 -2.40 -10.87 0.61
C LYS A 223 -2.75 -10.26 1.96
N ARG A 224 -3.97 -9.75 2.12
CA ARG A 224 -4.43 -9.31 3.45
C ARG A 224 -4.46 -10.49 4.42
N VAL A 225 -3.75 -10.34 5.53
CA VAL A 225 -3.67 -11.37 6.59
C VAL A 225 -4.31 -10.92 7.88
N ASP A 226 -4.49 -9.62 8.07
CA ASP A 226 -5.08 -9.02 9.26
C ASP A 226 -5.86 -7.75 8.94
N ALA A 227 -6.92 -7.51 9.71
CA ALA A 227 -7.73 -6.31 9.63
C ALA A 227 -8.24 -5.96 11.02
N GLU A 228 -7.94 -4.75 11.50
CA GLU A 228 -8.38 -4.24 12.78
C GLU A 228 -9.05 -2.88 12.65
N ASP A 229 -9.83 -2.48 13.64
CA ASP A 229 -10.42 -1.15 13.67
C ASP A 229 -9.31 -0.10 13.83
N ALA A 230 -9.41 1.01 13.08
CA ALA A 230 -8.49 2.11 13.19
C ALA A 230 -8.58 2.78 14.57
N ASP A 231 -7.46 3.33 15.04
CA ASP A 231 -7.45 4.11 16.28
C ASP A 231 -8.43 5.30 16.15
N GLY A 232 -9.35 5.42 17.10
CA GLY A 232 -10.37 6.49 17.11
C GLY A 232 -11.60 6.22 16.24
N ALA A 233 -11.69 5.07 15.55
CA ALA A 233 -12.93 4.64 14.94
C ALA A 233 -13.95 4.35 16.04
N ALA A 234 -15.12 5.01 16.00
CA ALA A 234 -16.18 4.74 16.95
C ALA A 234 -16.58 3.27 16.82
N ALA A 235 -16.52 2.54 17.94
CA ALA A 235 -17.08 1.22 18.02
C ALA A 235 -18.56 1.31 17.64
N ASN A 236 -18.90 0.85 16.44
CA ASN A 236 -20.28 0.80 15.99
C ASN A 236 -20.93 -0.38 16.70
N THR A 237 -21.22 -0.21 17.99
CA THR A 237 -22.07 -1.11 18.76
C THR A 237 -23.50 -0.90 18.29
N GLY A 238 -23.80 -1.44 17.14
CA GLY A 238 -25.18 -1.69 16.73
C GLY A 238 -25.78 -2.69 17.69
N SER A 239 -26.30 -2.20 18.81
CA SER A 239 -27.25 -2.90 19.63
C SER A 239 -28.51 -3.12 18.81
N THR A 240 -28.67 -4.26 18.23
CA THR A 240 -30.01 -4.77 17.89
C THR A 240 -30.56 -5.41 19.14
N ALA A 241 -31.22 -4.59 19.95
CA ALA A 241 -32.20 -5.09 20.91
C ALA A 241 -33.54 -5.22 20.18
N ASP A 242 -34.17 -6.37 20.40
CA ASP A 242 -35.53 -6.83 20.11
C ASP A 242 -35.82 -7.38 18.71
#